data_a20b04f9d7ebaf88c0dd52e8ccc444ce
#
_entry.id   a20b04f9d7ebaf88c0dd52e8ccc444ce
#
_cell.length_a   1.000
_cell.length_b   1.000
_cell.length_c   1.000
_cell.angle_alpha   90.00
_cell.angle_beta   90.00
_cell.angle_gamma   90.00
#
_symmetry.space_group_name_H-M   'P 1'
#
loop_
_entity.id
_entity.type
_entity.pdbx_description
1 polymer ?
#
loop_
_entity_poly.entity_id
_entity_poly.type
_entity_poly.pdbx_seq_one_letter_code
_entity_poly.pdbx_strand_id
1 'polypeptide(L)' 'ESTLLSMMLPLLHHGMLLAGLPFTEPDLSSTTKGGTPYGASHVAGANGDPLLSEAESRLAFIQGKRLANIALKLSRP' A
#
# COMPACT_ATOMS: atom_id res chain seq x y z
N GLU A 1 -6.90 -1.78 -8.23
CA GLU A 1 -6.78 -0.35 -7.88
C GLU A 1 -8.11 0.28 -7.49
N SER A 2 -9.16 0.04 -8.28
CA SER A 2 -10.49 0.62 -7.99
C SER A 2 -11.04 0.16 -6.64
N THR A 3 -10.76 -1.07 -6.22
CA THR A 3 -11.18 -1.57 -4.91
C THR A 3 -10.51 -0.79 -3.78
N LEU A 4 -9.19 -0.54 -3.89
CA LEU A 4 -8.47 0.24 -2.90
C LEU A 4 -8.99 1.67 -2.84
N LEU A 5 -9.24 2.30 -3.99
CA LEU A 5 -9.78 3.65 -4.05
C LEU A 5 -11.18 3.72 -3.43
N SER A 6 -12.04 2.73 -3.70
CA SER A 6 -13.37 2.67 -3.11
C SER A 6 -13.34 2.52 -1.59
N MET A 7 -12.38 1.77 -1.07
CA MET A 7 -12.19 1.62 0.38
C MET A 7 -11.72 2.91 1.05
N MET A 8 -11.05 3.78 0.32
CA MET A 8 -10.53 5.05 0.84
C MET A 8 -11.62 6.10 1.07
N LEU A 9 -12.72 6.04 0.32
CA LEU A 9 -13.76 7.08 0.40
C LEU A 9 -14.33 7.26 1.82
N PRO A 10 -14.80 6.20 2.52
CA PRO A 10 -15.27 6.38 3.89
C PRO A 10 -14.18 6.84 4.85
N LEU A 11 -12.92 6.45 4.62
CA LEU A 11 -11.80 6.88 5.46
C LEU A 11 -11.54 8.39 5.30
N LEU A 12 -11.66 8.90 4.07
CA LEU A 12 -11.56 10.34 3.80
C LEU A 12 -12.66 11.13 4.51
N HIS A 13 -13.88 10.58 4.57
CA HIS A 13 -14.98 11.20 5.30
C HIS A 13 -14.69 11.35 6.79
N HIS A 14 -13.84 10.51 7.36
CA HIS A 14 -13.39 10.62 8.75
C HIS A 14 -12.19 11.55 8.92
N GLY A 15 -11.76 12.21 7.86
CA GLY A 15 -10.64 13.16 7.92
C GLY A 15 -9.26 12.50 7.99
N MET A 16 -9.15 11.25 7.57
CA MET A 16 -7.87 10.54 7.58
C MET A 16 -7.00 10.97 6.39
N LEU A 17 -5.70 11.02 6.62
CA LEU A 17 -4.74 11.29 5.57
C LEU A 17 -4.39 9.99 4.84
N LEU A 18 -4.32 10.06 3.51
CA LEU A 18 -3.93 8.92 2.70
C LEU A 18 -2.43 8.97 2.42
N ALA A 19 -1.76 7.84 2.61
CA ALA A 19 -0.33 7.71 2.34
C ALA A 19 -0.12 6.46 1.48
N GLY A 20 0.06 6.64 0.19
CA GLY A 20 0.31 5.54 -0.73
C GLY A 20 1.79 5.19 -0.83
N LEU A 21 2.15 4.58 -1.94
CA LEU A 21 3.52 4.24 -2.31
C LEU A 21 3.95 5.11 -3.48
N PRO A 22 5.10 5.81 -3.38
CA PRO A 22 5.56 6.64 -4.51
C PRO A 22 6.08 5.77 -5.65
N PHE A 23 5.90 6.22 -6.89
CA PHE A 23 6.41 5.51 -8.07
C PHE A 23 7.94 5.46 -8.15
N THR A 24 8.63 6.12 -7.24
CA THR A 24 10.09 5.94 -7.11
C THR A 24 10.45 4.55 -6.58
N GLU A 25 9.48 3.81 -6.04
CA GLU A 25 9.70 2.43 -5.61
C GLU A 25 9.71 1.51 -6.83
N PRO A 26 10.85 0.83 -7.12
CA PRO A 26 10.95 0.04 -8.34
C PRO A 26 9.97 -1.14 -8.41
N ASP A 27 9.58 -1.69 -7.26
CA ASP A 27 8.65 -2.82 -7.24
C ASP A 27 7.26 -2.46 -7.76
N LEU A 28 6.85 -1.19 -7.74
CA LEU A 28 5.57 -0.77 -8.32
C LEU A 28 5.52 -0.97 -9.83
N SER A 29 6.63 -0.75 -10.50
CA SER A 29 6.72 -0.93 -11.96
C SER A 29 6.92 -2.39 -12.36
N SER A 30 7.56 -3.18 -11.51
CA SER A 30 7.95 -4.56 -11.84
C SER A 30 6.98 -5.62 -11.31
N THR A 31 6.09 -5.27 -10.38
CA THR A 31 5.18 -6.27 -9.83
C THR A 31 4.20 -6.77 -10.88
N THR A 32 3.99 -8.09 -10.88
CA THR A 32 2.99 -8.75 -11.73
C THR A 32 1.79 -9.22 -10.91
N LYS A 33 1.78 -8.96 -9.62
CA LYS A 33 0.70 -9.33 -8.69
C LYS A 33 0.22 -8.08 -7.95
N GLY A 34 0.13 -8.15 -6.62
CA GLY A 34 -0.33 -7.03 -5.82
C GLY A 34 0.67 -5.89 -5.71
N GLY A 35 0.22 -4.79 -5.16
CA GLY A 35 1.00 -3.58 -4.98
C GLY A 35 0.67 -2.50 -6.00
N THR A 36 0.18 -1.37 -5.50
CA THR A 36 -0.18 -0.21 -6.33
C THR A 36 0.24 1.06 -5.60
N PRO A 37 0.28 2.23 -6.28
CA PRO A 37 0.55 3.50 -5.59
C PRO A 37 -0.51 3.83 -4.53
N TYR A 38 -1.68 3.21 -4.60
CA TYR A 38 -2.76 3.42 -3.63
C TYR A 38 -2.60 2.56 -2.38
N GLY A 39 -1.72 1.58 -2.38
CA GLY A 39 -1.40 0.76 -1.23
C GLY A 39 -0.86 -0.61 -1.61
N ALA A 40 -0.19 -1.23 -0.65
CA ALA A 40 0.24 -2.61 -0.78
C ALA A 40 -0.97 -3.53 -0.78
N SER A 41 -0.90 -4.60 -1.56
CA SER A 41 -2.00 -5.56 -1.69
C SER A 41 -1.45 -6.92 -2.10
N HIS A 42 -2.28 -7.93 -1.99
CA HIS A 42 -1.94 -9.29 -2.38
C HIS A 42 -2.94 -9.79 -3.42
N VAL A 43 -2.43 -10.39 -4.49
CA VAL A 43 -3.26 -11.06 -5.49
C VAL A 43 -3.10 -12.56 -5.30
N ALA A 44 -4.14 -13.20 -4.75
CA ALA A 44 -4.13 -14.62 -4.47
C ALA A 44 -4.26 -15.48 -5.73
N GLY A 45 -4.84 -14.94 -6.79
CA GLY A 45 -5.08 -15.67 -8.02
C GLY A 45 -6.28 -16.62 -7.91
N ALA A 46 -6.51 -17.38 -8.98
CA ALA A 46 -7.67 -18.24 -9.09
C ALA A 46 -7.65 -19.39 -8.05
N ASN A 47 -6.47 -19.80 -7.60
CA ASN A 47 -6.30 -20.88 -6.64
C ASN A 47 -6.23 -20.40 -5.18
N GLY A 48 -6.39 -19.10 -4.94
CA GLY A 48 -6.36 -18.56 -3.59
C GLY A 48 -5.02 -18.74 -2.88
N ASP A 49 -3.90 -18.46 -3.57
CA ASP A 49 -2.57 -18.59 -3.01
C ASP A 49 -2.37 -17.64 -1.84
N PRO A 50 -2.11 -18.15 -0.60
CA PRO A 50 -1.90 -17.29 0.56
C PRO A 50 -0.50 -16.66 0.62
N LEU A 51 0.46 -17.12 -0.18
CA LEU A 51 1.82 -16.65 -0.14
C LEU A 51 1.98 -15.33 -0.88
N LEU A 52 2.63 -14.35 -0.24
CA LEU A 52 2.96 -13.08 -0.86
C LEU A 52 4.13 -13.27 -1.82
N SER A 53 4.09 -12.57 -2.96
CA SER A 53 5.28 -12.47 -3.81
C SER A 53 6.33 -11.60 -3.13
N GLU A 54 7.58 -11.68 -3.60
CA GLU A 54 8.65 -10.83 -3.06
C GLU A 54 8.33 -9.35 -3.22
N ALA A 55 7.80 -8.95 -4.38
CA ALA A 55 7.40 -7.56 -4.63
C ALA A 55 6.29 -7.13 -3.67
N GLU A 56 5.28 -7.97 -3.47
CA GLU A 56 4.20 -7.68 -2.53
C GLU A 56 4.71 -7.50 -1.10
N SER A 57 5.61 -8.38 -0.64
CA SER A 57 6.23 -8.28 0.69
C SER A 57 7.06 -7.01 0.84
N ARG A 58 7.88 -6.68 -0.16
CA ARG A 58 8.70 -5.47 -0.11
C ARG A 58 7.85 -4.21 -0.09
N LEU A 59 6.81 -4.16 -0.92
CA LEU A 59 5.91 -2.99 -0.96
C LEU A 59 5.17 -2.82 0.36
N ALA A 60 4.71 -3.91 0.98
CA ALA A 60 4.06 -3.83 2.29
C ALA A 60 5.02 -3.32 3.36
N PHE A 61 6.27 -3.80 3.37
CA PHE A 61 7.29 -3.33 4.30
C PHE A 61 7.58 -1.85 4.12
N ILE A 62 7.76 -1.41 2.87
CA ILE A 62 8.06 -0.02 2.54
C ILE A 62 6.91 0.88 2.93
N GLN A 63 5.67 0.47 2.68
CA GLN A 63 4.49 1.23 3.06
C GLN A 63 4.40 1.41 4.57
N GLY A 64 4.65 0.35 5.34
CA GLY A 64 4.65 0.41 6.80
C GLY A 64 5.73 1.36 7.32
N LYS A 65 6.94 1.29 6.76
CA LYS A 65 8.04 2.18 7.12
C LYS A 65 7.72 3.64 6.80
N ARG A 66 7.16 3.89 5.62
CA ARG A 66 6.76 5.23 5.19
C ARG A 66 5.68 5.79 6.12
N LEU A 67 4.68 4.99 6.45
CA LEU A 67 3.59 5.38 7.34
C LEU A 67 4.11 5.70 8.74
N ALA A 68 5.02 4.87 9.27
CA ALA A 68 5.63 5.11 10.58
C ALA A 68 6.41 6.42 10.61
N ASN A 69 7.18 6.71 9.57
CA ASN A 69 7.95 7.96 9.47
C ASN A 69 7.05 9.18 9.42
N ILE A 70 5.95 9.11 8.66
CA ILE A 70 4.97 10.20 8.59
C ILE A 70 4.31 10.41 9.95
N ALA A 71 3.90 9.33 10.60
CA ALA A 71 3.25 9.40 11.92
C ALA A 71 4.18 10.03 12.96
N LEU A 72 5.47 9.68 12.95
CA LEU A 72 6.46 10.25 13.85
C LEU A 72 6.60 11.76 13.64
N LYS A 73 6.65 12.21 12.38
CA LYS A 73 6.76 13.63 12.05
C LYS A 73 5.53 14.41 12.52
N LEU A 74 4.33 13.84 12.33
CA LEU A 74 3.09 14.50 12.73
C LEU A 74 2.88 14.51 14.24
N SER A 75 3.49 13.60 14.99
CA SER A 75 3.38 13.54 16.45
C SER A 75 4.29 14.55 17.17
N ARG A 76 5.22 15.16 16.46
CA ARG A 76 6.12 16.15 17.05
C ARG A 76 5.45 17.51 17.15
N PRO A 77 5.64 18.24 18.29
CA PRO A 77 5.14 19.60 18.45
C PRO A 77 5.84 20.60 17.54
#